data_28d14b3f3eac20f2c637ccb5e0850f67
#
_entry.id   28d14b3f3eac20f2c637ccb5e0850f67
#
_cell.length_a   1.000
_cell.length_b   1.000
_cell.length_c   1.000
_cell.angle_alpha   90.00
_cell.angle_beta   90.00
_cell.angle_gamma   90.00
#
_symmetry.space_group_name_H-M   'P 1'
#
loop_
_entity.id
_entity.type
_entity.pdbx_description
1 polymer ?
#
loop_
_entity_poly.entity_id
_entity_poly.type
_entity_poly.pdbx_seq_one_letter_code
_entity_poly.pdbx_strand_id
1 'polypeptide(L)'
;DAAMEAIAAVAEVEGALAGVGTLLTTAQIRDAKSAGATFGVSPGATDSIIKAAQDYDLPLLPGAATATEAMRLLEQGFVFQKFFPAEAAGGAPALGSMAGPLPQITFCPTGGVTPENAKTYLALPNTRCVGGSWIAPKALIDAGDWEQITQIARRAADLLE
;
A
#
# COMPACT_ATOMS: atom_id res chain seq x y z
N ASP A 1 -6.35 -15.09 15.09
CA ASP A 1 -6.48 -14.79 13.66
C ASP A 1 -5.09 -14.69 13.05
N ALA A 2 -4.79 -15.54 12.06
CA ALA A 2 -3.46 -15.66 11.45
C ALA A 2 -2.86 -14.31 10.99
N ALA A 3 -3.70 -13.35 10.59
CA ALA A 3 -3.23 -12.03 10.18
C ALA A 3 -2.66 -11.23 11.37
N MET A 4 -3.30 -11.28 12.53
CA MET A 4 -2.82 -10.58 13.74
C MET A 4 -1.53 -11.22 14.27
N GLU A 5 -1.44 -12.55 14.22
CA GLU A 5 -0.22 -13.29 14.59
C GLU A 5 0.94 -12.96 13.65
N ALA A 6 0.67 -12.85 12.35
CA ALA A 6 1.69 -12.45 11.36
C ALA A 6 2.18 -11.00 11.58
N ILE A 7 1.27 -10.06 11.88
CA ILE A 7 1.65 -8.67 12.19
C ILE A 7 2.55 -8.64 13.43
N ALA A 8 2.17 -9.35 14.49
CA ALA A 8 2.97 -9.41 15.72
C ALA A 8 4.36 -10.00 15.47
N ALA A 9 4.44 -11.10 14.71
CA ALA A 9 5.72 -11.72 14.37
C ALA A 9 6.63 -10.80 13.55
N VAL A 10 6.09 -10.02 12.59
CA VAL A 10 6.87 -9.05 11.82
C VAL A 10 7.31 -7.88 12.70
N ALA A 11 6.46 -7.44 13.63
CA ALA A 11 6.78 -6.33 14.55
C ALA A 11 7.94 -6.65 15.51
N GLU A 12 8.20 -7.94 15.79
CA GLU A 12 9.34 -8.38 16.61
C GLU A 12 10.67 -8.39 15.84
N VAL A 13 10.66 -8.26 14.52
CA VAL A 13 11.89 -8.26 13.72
C VAL A 13 12.54 -6.88 13.80
N GLU A 14 13.79 -6.82 14.28
CA GLU A 14 14.55 -5.58 14.40
C GLU A 14 14.68 -4.86 13.04
N GLY A 15 14.30 -3.59 13.01
CA GLY A 15 14.34 -2.75 11.80
C GLY A 15 13.17 -2.96 10.84
N ALA A 16 12.25 -3.91 11.09
CA ALA A 16 11.05 -4.07 10.29
C ALA A 16 9.94 -3.08 10.70
N LEU A 17 9.21 -2.60 9.71
CA LEU A 17 7.98 -1.83 9.91
C LEU A 17 6.79 -2.70 9.51
N ALA A 18 6.04 -3.19 10.49
CA ALA A 18 4.88 -4.03 10.24
C ALA A 18 3.73 -3.18 9.67
N GLY A 19 3.43 -3.36 8.39
CA GLY A 19 2.26 -2.76 7.74
C GLY A 19 1.12 -3.74 7.58
N VAL A 20 -0.13 -3.24 7.65
CA VAL A 20 -1.32 -4.06 7.43
C VAL A 20 -2.10 -3.57 6.22
N GLY A 21 -2.40 -4.47 5.28
CA GLY A 21 -3.18 -4.19 4.08
C GLY A 21 -4.67 -4.53 4.21
N THR A 22 -5.46 -3.90 3.34
CA THR A 22 -6.90 -4.18 3.17
C THR A 22 -7.73 -3.91 4.44
N LEU A 23 -7.45 -2.77 5.07
CA LEU A 23 -8.29 -2.29 6.18
C LEU A 23 -9.63 -1.80 5.64
N LEU A 24 -10.72 -2.44 6.09
CA LEU A 24 -12.10 -2.18 5.63
C LEU A 24 -13.03 -1.76 6.76
N THR A 25 -12.63 -1.98 8.02
CA THR A 25 -13.46 -1.69 9.20
C THR A 25 -12.66 -1.03 10.32
N THR A 26 -13.36 -0.29 11.17
CA THR A 26 -12.75 0.34 12.36
C THR A 26 -12.20 -0.70 13.35
N ALA A 27 -12.85 -1.88 13.43
CA ALA A 27 -12.36 -2.97 14.26
C ALA A 27 -11.01 -3.51 13.78
N GLN A 28 -10.85 -3.69 12.45
CA GLN A 28 -9.57 -4.13 11.89
C GLN A 28 -8.43 -3.14 12.17
N ILE A 29 -8.70 -1.83 12.15
CA ILE A 29 -7.70 -0.79 12.48
C ILE A 29 -7.26 -0.94 13.94
N ARG A 30 -8.22 -1.04 14.87
CA ARG A 30 -7.94 -1.27 16.30
C ARG A 30 -7.10 -2.53 16.51
N ASP A 31 -7.54 -3.63 15.93
CA ASP A 31 -6.92 -4.95 16.15
C ASP A 31 -5.51 -5.01 15.55
N ALA A 32 -5.32 -4.41 14.35
CA ALA A 32 -4.01 -4.28 13.73
C ALA A 32 -3.04 -3.43 14.56
N LYS A 33 -3.49 -2.27 15.08
CA LYS A 33 -2.69 -1.44 15.97
C LYS A 33 -2.29 -2.20 17.23
N SER A 34 -3.23 -2.92 17.83
CA SER A 34 -2.98 -3.74 19.02
C SER A 34 -2.00 -4.89 18.77
N ALA A 35 -1.94 -5.41 17.54
CA ALA A 35 -1.00 -6.44 17.13
C ALA A 35 0.40 -5.90 16.78
N GLY A 36 0.63 -4.57 16.82
CA GLY A 36 1.93 -3.96 16.57
C GLY A 36 2.10 -3.37 15.16
N ALA A 37 1.02 -3.24 14.37
CA ALA A 37 1.11 -2.54 13.10
C ALA A 37 1.53 -1.09 13.28
N THR A 38 2.51 -0.64 12.48
CA THR A 38 3.04 0.73 12.48
C THR A 38 2.37 1.61 11.43
N PHE A 39 1.76 1.02 10.42
CA PHE A 39 0.93 1.71 9.42
C PHE A 39 -0.14 0.78 8.84
N GLY A 40 -1.17 1.39 8.28
CA GLY A 40 -2.26 0.70 7.61
C GLY A 40 -2.42 1.11 6.16
N VAL A 41 -3.00 0.24 5.34
CA VAL A 41 -3.33 0.50 3.95
C VAL A 41 -4.78 0.09 3.69
N SER A 42 -5.57 0.97 3.07
CA SER A 42 -6.94 0.66 2.68
C SER A 42 -7.13 0.75 1.16
N PRO A 43 -8.03 -0.03 0.56
CA PRO A 43 -8.27 0.02 -0.88
C PRO A 43 -9.05 1.26 -1.32
N GLY A 44 -9.78 1.86 -0.42
CA GLY A 44 -10.50 3.13 -0.51
C GLY A 44 -10.54 3.73 0.89
N ALA A 45 -11.07 4.92 1.05
CA ALA A 45 -11.11 5.61 2.33
C ALA A 45 -12.47 6.25 2.59
N THR A 46 -13.20 5.68 3.54
CA THR A 46 -14.41 6.30 4.09
C THR A 46 -14.07 7.15 5.31
N ASP A 47 -14.94 8.10 5.65
CA ASP A 47 -14.72 8.96 6.83
C ASP A 47 -14.54 8.14 8.11
N SER A 48 -15.25 7.00 8.24
CA SER A 48 -15.11 6.11 9.40
C SER A 48 -13.74 5.43 9.48
N ILE A 49 -13.16 5.04 8.34
CA ILE A 49 -11.81 4.45 8.27
C ILE A 49 -10.76 5.50 8.63
N ILE A 50 -10.87 6.71 8.05
CA ILE A 50 -9.95 7.80 8.33
C ILE A 50 -10.00 8.18 9.81
N LYS A 51 -11.23 8.39 10.34
CA LYS A 51 -11.40 8.71 11.74
C LYS A 51 -10.83 7.63 12.66
N ALA A 52 -11.08 6.36 12.38
CA ALA A 52 -10.54 5.28 13.20
C ALA A 52 -9.00 5.24 13.15
N ALA A 53 -8.39 5.46 11.98
CA ALA A 53 -6.94 5.52 11.85
C ALA A 53 -6.34 6.66 12.71
N GLN A 54 -7.01 7.82 12.75
CA GLN A 54 -6.63 8.94 13.61
C GLN A 54 -6.82 8.63 15.09
N ASP A 55 -8.00 8.09 15.48
CA ASP A 55 -8.34 7.76 16.87
C ASP A 55 -7.38 6.73 17.49
N TYR A 56 -6.90 5.78 16.69
CA TYR A 56 -5.95 4.75 17.11
C TYR A 56 -4.47 5.09 16.81
N ASP A 57 -4.19 6.30 16.32
CA ASP A 57 -2.83 6.73 15.95
C ASP A 57 -2.13 5.69 15.04
N LEU A 58 -2.84 5.23 14.00
CA LEU A 58 -2.31 4.33 12.99
C LEU A 58 -2.14 5.11 11.67
N PRO A 59 -0.91 5.47 11.27
CA PRO A 59 -0.66 6.09 9.98
C PRO A 59 -1.34 5.31 8.86
N LEU A 60 -2.09 6.00 7.99
CA LEU A 60 -2.88 5.36 6.94
C LEU A 60 -2.38 5.77 5.56
N LEU A 61 -2.20 4.80 4.67
CA LEU A 61 -2.10 4.97 3.22
C LEU A 61 -3.49 4.71 2.61
N PRO A 62 -4.31 5.74 2.40
CA PRO A 62 -5.68 5.60 1.93
C PRO A 62 -5.72 5.41 0.42
N GLY A 63 -6.67 4.58 -0.06
CA GLY A 63 -6.87 4.32 -1.49
C GLY A 63 -7.75 5.36 -2.18
N ALA A 64 -7.39 5.68 -3.43
CA ALA A 64 -8.18 6.47 -4.37
C ALA A 64 -8.00 5.91 -5.78
N ALA A 65 -9.03 6.01 -6.62
CA ALA A 65 -9.02 5.66 -8.04
C ALA A 65 -9.36 6.84 -8.95
N THR A 66 -9.94 7.90 -8.40
CA THR A 66 -10.40 9.08 -9.14
C THR A 66 -9.80 10.37 -8.58
N ALA A 67 -9.76 11.41 -9.41
CA ALA A 67 -9.30 12.73 -8.98
C ALA A 67 -10.13 13.29 -7.81
N THR A 68 -11.46 13.06 -7.80
CA THR A 68 -12.32 13.51 -6.71
C THR A 68 -11.99 12.84 -5.39
N GLU A 69 -11.73 11.53 -5.39
CA GLU A 69 -11.30 10.80 -4.19
C GLU A 69 -9.95 11.30 -3.72
N ALA A 70 -9.00 11.47 -4.65
CA ALA A 70 -7.67 11.98 -4.32
C ALA A 70 -7.72 13.40 -3.72
N MET A 71 -8.56 14.29 -4.26
CA MET A 71 -8.76 15.64 -3.71
C MET A 71 -9.37 15.61 -2.30
N ARG A 72 -10.39 14.77 -2.06
CA ARG A 72 -10.98 14.62 -0.72
C ARG A 72 -9.98 14.16 0.33
N LEU A 73 -9.10 13.25 -0.06
CA LEU A 73 -8.01 12.79 0.81
C LEU A 73 -6.97 13.88 1.05
N LEU A 74 -6.64 14.67 0.02
CA LEU A 74 -5.72 15.80 0.15
C LEU A 74 -6.26 16.86 1.12
N GLU A 75 -7.56 17.17 1.07
CA GLU A 75 -8.23 18.09 2.01
C GLU A 75 -8.12 17.63 3.48
N GLN A 76 -7.97 16.31 3.70
CA GLN A 76 -7.76 15.72 5.02
C GLN A 76 -6.26 15.51 5.35
N GLY A 77 -5.35 16.04 4.55
CA GLY A 77 -3.91 16.03 4.78
C GLY A 77 -3.17 14.82 4.23
N PHE A 78 -3.84 13.92 3.48
CA PHE A 78 -3.18 12.75 2.89
C PHE A 78 -2.49 13.13 1.58
N VAL A 79 -1.23 13.50 1.67
CA VAL A 79 -0.37 13.80 0.51
C VAL A 79 0.23 12.54 -0.12
N PHE A 80 0.24 11.43 0.59
CA PHE A 80 0.66 10.12 0.07
C PHE A 80 -0.54 9.18 0.08
N GLN A 81 -0.91 8.68 -1.11
CA GLN A 81 -2.14 7.93 -1.34
C GLN A 81 -1.86 6.64 -2.12
N LYS A 82 -2.68 5.63 -1.92
CA LYS A 82 -2.67 4.42 -2.75
C LYS A 82 -3.53 4.65 -4.00
N PHE A 83 -2.97 4.43 -5.20
CA PHE A 83 -3.77 4.36 -6.42
C PHE A 83 -4.23 2.92 -6.65
N PHE A 84 -5.54 2.65 -6.50
CA PHE A 84 -6.09 1.28 -6.53
C PHE A 84 -7.51 1.24 -7.11
N PRO A 85 -7.82 0.23 -7.95
CA PRO A 85 -6.94 -0.80 -8.52
C PRO A 85 -6.16 -0.27 -9.74
N ALA A 86 -4.82 -0.21 -9.67
CA ALA A 86 -4.02 0.59 -10.60
C ALA A 86 -4.22 0.23 -12.08
N GLU A 87 -4.04 -1.03 -12.48
CA GLU A 87 -4.21 -1.43 -13.88
C GLU A 87 -5.66 -1.28 -14.36
N ALA A 88 -6.63 -1.71 -13.55
CA ALA A 88 -8.04 -1.63 -13.92
C ALA A 88 -8.56 -0.17 -13.97
N ALA A 89 -7.93 0.75 -13.25
CA ALA A 89 -8.27 2.18 -13.24
C ALA A 89 -7.58 2.98 -14.35
N GLY A 90 -6.94 2.31 -15.32
CA GLY A 90 -6.32 2.93 -16.50
C GLY A 90 -4.80 2.99 -16.45
N GLY A 91 -4.18 2.32 -15.50
CA GLY A 91 -2.74 2.09 -15.46
C GLY A 91 -1.88 3.35 -15.27
N ALA A 92 -0.62 3.22 -15.66
CA ALA A 92 0.34 4.33 -15.58
C ALA A 92 -0.09 5.59 -16.39
N PRO A 93 -0.76 5.48 -17.55
CA PRO A 93 -1.27 6.66 -18.25
C PRO A 93 -2.30 7.46 -17.44
N ALA A 94 -3.26 6.77 -16.79
CA ALA A 94 -4.25 7.43 -15.95
C ALA A 94 -3.60 8.10 -14.74
N LEU A 95 -2.71 7.38 -14.04
CA LEU A 95 -1.99 7.93 -12.89
C LEU A 95 -1.10 9.13 -13.28
N GLY A 96 -0.37 9.03 -14.39
CA GLY A 96 0.48 10.11 -14.89
C GLY A 96 -0.31 11.38 -15.22
N SER A 97 -1.56 11.24 -15.71
CA SER A 97 -2.42 12.38 -16.01
C SER A 97 -2.83 13.20 -14.77
N MET A 98 -2.76 12.61 -13.58
CA MET A 98 -3.05 13.29 -12.31
C MET A 98 -1.88 14.16 -11.83
N ALA A 99 -0.67 13.96 -12.32
CA ALA A 99 0.52 14.69 -11.86
C ALA A 99 0.41 16.22 -12.09
N GLY A 100 -0.14 16.64 -13.22
CA GLY A 100 -0.32 18.05 -13.53
C GLY A 100 -1.32 18.76 -12.62
N PRO A 101 -2.58 18.30 -12.55
CA PRO A 101 -3.62 18.95 -11.75
C PRO A 101 -3.47 18.74 -10.23
N LEU A 102 -2.77 17.69 -9.77
CA LEU A 102 -2.61 17.33 -8.37
C LEU A 102 -1.13 17.16 -7.97
N PRO A 103 -0.29 18.20 -8.15
CA PRO A 103 1.15 18.08 -7.95
C PRO A 103 1.56 17.85 -6.49
N GLN A 104 0.65 18.06 -5.54
CA GLN A 104 0.90 17.84 -4.11
C GLN A 104 0.79 16.37 -3.70
N ILE A 105 0.17 15.53 -4.57
CA ILE A 105 -0.11 14.14 -4.22
C ILE A 105 0.95 13.23 -4.81
N THR A 106 1.45 12.35 -3.96
CA THR A 106 2.32 11.24 -4.35
C THR A 106 1.56 9.93 -4.19
N PHE A 107 1.74 9.00 -5.12
CA PHE A 107 0.99 7.75 -5.13
C PHE A 107 1.87 6.51 -4.97
N CYS A 108 1.24 5.46 -4.40
CA CYS A 108 1.68 4.07 -4.45
C CYS A 108 0.67 3.27 -5.28
N PRO A 109 0.88 3.10 -6.60
CA PRO A 109 0.02 2.26 -7.42
C PRO A 109 0.08 0.81 -6.96
N THR A 110 -1.10 0.19 -6.88
CA THR A 110 -1.29 -1.17 -6.39
C THR A 110 -2.45 -1.83 -7.14
N GLY A 111 -2.35 -3.11 -7.40
CA GLY A 111 -3.37 -3.88 -8.14
C GLY A 111 -3.06 -4.02 -9.61
N GLY A 112 -2.62 -5.21 -9.99
CA GLY A 112 -2.15 -5.55 -11.33
C GLY A 112 -0.72 -5.09 -11.64
N VAL A 113 -0.01 -4.51 -10.67
CA VAL A 113 1.42 -4.17 -10.83
C VAL A 113 2.23 -5.47 -10.78
N THR A 114 3.15 -5.63 -11.73
CA THR A 114 4.05 -6.77 -11.91
C THR A 114 5.49 -6.28 -12.05
N PRO A 115 6.52 -7.16 -11.98
CA PRO A 115 7.90 -6.76 -12.24
C PRO A 115 8.11 -6.09 -13.59
N GLU A 116 7.33 -6.50 -14.61
CA GLU A 116 7.45 -6.01 -15.99
C GLU A 116 6.92 -4.59 -16.14
N ASN A 117 5.80 -4.24 -15.47
CA ASN A 117 5.20 -2.90 -15.59
C ASN A 117 5.59 -1.94 -14.45
N ALA A 118 6.22 -2.43 -13.38
CA ALA A 118 6.60 -1.63 -12.21
C ALA A 118 7.47 -0.41 -12.60
N LYS A 119 8.45 -0.58 -13.49
CA LYS A 119 9.31 0.53 -13.95
C LYS A 119 8.53 1.63 -14.67
N THR A 120 7.45 1.30 -15.37
CA THR A 120 6.60 2.28 -16.03
C THR A 120 5.91 3.19 -15.00
N TYR A 121 5.46 2.62 -13.89
CA TYR A 121 4.90 3.40 -12.77
C TYR A 121 5.95 4.21 -12.05
N LEU A 122 7.11 3.61 -11.75
CA LEU A 122 8.20 4.27 -11.01
C LEU A 122 8.82 5.43 -11.77
N ALA A 123 8.70 5.46 -13.10
CA ALA A 123 9.13 6.59 -13.94
C ALA A 123 8.20 7.81 -13.85
N LEU A 124 7.00 7.69 -13.27
CA LEU A 124 6.06 8.81 -13.15
C LEU A 124 6.50 9.77 -12.03
N PRO A 125 6.37 11.10 -12.25
CA PRO A 125 6.82 12.11 -11.28
C PRO A 125 6.02 12.08 -9.97
N ASN A 126 4.80 11.54 -9.99
CA ASN A 126 3.90 11.42 -8.85
C ASN A 126 3.87 10.01 -8.22
N THR A 127 4.89 9.16 -8.51
CA THR A 127 5.01 7.81 -7.93
C THR A 127 6.32 7.69 -7.14
N ARG A 128 6.26 7.11 -5.94
CA ARG A 128 7.45 6.86 -5.08
C ARG A 128 7.75 5.40 -4.87
N CYS A 129 6.75 4.56 -4.91
CA CYS A 129 6.88 3.12 -4.78
C CYS A 129 5.71 2.44 -5.48
N VAL A 130 5.75 1.15 -5.59
CA VAL A 130 4.67 0.31 -6.12
C VAL A 130 4.32 -0.80 -5.14
N GLY A 131 3.06 -1.20 -5.11
CA GLY A 131 2.61 -2.34 -4.33
C GLY A 131 2.22 -3.51 -5.24
N GLY A 132 2.75 -4.69 -4.94
CA GLY A 132 2.44 -5.87 -5.74
C GLY A 132 2.53 -7.17 -4.95
N SER A 133 1.62 -8.10 -5.22
CA SER A 133 1.55 -9.39 -4.56
C SER A 133 2.62 -10.39 -5.08
N TRP A 134 3.32 -10.06 -6.16
CA TRP A 134 4.35 -10.94 -6.72
C TRP A 134 5.54 -11.17 -5.79
N ILE A 135 5.75 -10.29 -4.81
CA ILE A 135 6.88 -10.37 -3.86
C ILE A 135 6.77 -11.60 -2.98
N ALA A 136 5.56 -11.96 -2.58
CA ALA A 136 5.28 -13.12 -1.74
C ALA A 136 4.14 -13.94 -2.32
N PRO A 137 4.37 -14.72 -3.40
CA PRO A 137 3.34 -15.55 -4.00
C PRO A 137 2.80 -16.58 -3.00
N LYS A 138 1.48 -16.74 -2.97
CA LYS A 138 0.84 -17.68 -2.03
C LYS A 138 1.42 -19.09 -2.10
N ALA A 139 1.76 -19.57 -3.30
CA ALA A 139 2.34 -20.90 -3.48
C ALA A 139 3.69 -21.06 -2.74
N LEU A 140 4.52 -20.02 -2.70
CA LEU A 140 5.79 -20.06 -1.98
C LEU A 140 5.59 -19.96 -0.47
N ILE A 141 4.61 -19.16 -0.03
CA ILE A 141 4.22 -19.09 1.39
C ILE A 141 3.73 -20.46 1.87
N ASP A 142 2.82 -21.09 1.12
CA ASP A 142 2.26 -22.41 1.46
C ASP A 142 3.35 -23.50 1.47
N ALA A 143 4.37 -23.39 0.62
CA ALA A 143 5.51 -24.30 0.56
C ALA A 143 6.58 -24.01 1.63
N GLY A 144 6.52 -22.86 2.32
CA GLY A 144 7.57 -22.42 3.23
C GLY A 144 8.89 -22.06 2.53
N ASP A 145 8.84 -21.72 1.25
CA ASP A 145 10.04 -21.37 0.47
C ASP A 145 10.44 -19.90 0.69
N TRP A 146 10.91 -19.64 1.88
CA TRP A 146 11.34 -18.29 2.32
C TRP A 146 12.57 -17.78 1.57
N GLU A 147 13.43 -18.69 1.11
CA GLU A 147 14.62 -18.32 0.34
C GLU A 147 14.20 -17.70 -1.00
N GLN A 148 13.28 -18.33 -1.71
CA GLN A 148 12.77 -17.80 -2.98
C GLN A 148 12.04 -16.45 -2.78
N ILE A 149 11.25 -16.30 -1.71
CA ILE A 149 10.61 -15.02 -1.37
C ILE A 149 11.67 -13.95 -1.13
N THR A 150 12.73 -14.27 -0.39
CA THR A 150 13.85 -13.34 -0.14
C THR A 150 14.54 -12.90 -1.44
N GLN A 151 14.76 -13.82 -2.37
CA GLN A 151 15.34 -13.50 -3.67
C GLN A 151 14.44 -12.63 -4.52
N ILE A 152 13.11 -12.86 -4.50
CA ILE A 152 12.14 -12.02 -5.19
C ILE A 152 12.14 -10.60 -4.59
N ALA A 153 12.14 -10.48 -3.26
CA ALA A 153 12.16 -9.20 -2.58
C ALA A 153 13.43 -8.39 -2.89
N ARG A 154 14.60 -9.04 -2.94
CA ARG A 154 15.86 -8.38 -3.36
C ARG A 154 15.77 -7.83 -4.77
N ARG A 155 15.33 -8.65 -5.74
CA ARG A 155 15.11 -8.19 -7.12
C ARG A 155 14.09 -7.06 -7.24
N ALA A 156 13.09 -7.04 -6.37
CA ALA A 156 12.11 -5.96 -6.34
C ALA A 156 12.72 -4.65 -5.80
N ALA A 157 13.64 -4.72 -4.85
CA ALA A 157 14.37 -3.55 -4.35
C ALA A 157 15.24 -2.92 -5.44
N ASP A 158 15.88 -3.75 -6.29
CA ASP A 158 16.72 -3.29 -7.41
C ASP A 158 15.92 -2.56 -8.52
N LEU A 159 14.59 -2.62 -8.51
CA LEU A 159 13.75 -1.86 -9.47
C LEU A 159 13.79 -0.34 -9.23
N LEU A 160 14.24 0.09 -8.06
CA LEU A 160 14.34 1.50 -7.68
C LEU A 160 15.70 2.13 -8.06
N GLU A 161 16.66 1.29 -8.45
CA GLU A 161 18.00 1.71 -8.94
C GLU A 161 18.00 1.88 -10.46
#